data_e12af1e6ab6f1fe70d0603019c7b4e46
#
_entry.id   e12af1e6ab6f1fe70d0603019c7b4e46
#
_cell.length_a   1.000
_cell.length_b   1.000
_cell.length_c   1.000
_cell.angle_alpha   90.00
_cell.angle_beta   90.00
_cell.angle_gamma   90.00
#
_symmetry.space_group_name_H-M   'P 1'
#
loop_
_entity.id
_entity.type
_entity.pdbx_description
1 polymer ?
#
loop_
_entity_poly.entity_id
_entity_poly.type
_entity_poly.pdbx_seq_one_letter_code
_entity_poly.pdbx_strand_id
1 'polypeptide(L)'
;LKAGTHENIALRVTNTGVDPVYQLSGITRSDNPWLDQREFYFGFIPPGESREYAQRLALHDGYPTTQARVDIELQDGERNVLISDSVRFETEGRLLPSLSYSLQVLDGIDGRGKGDGDGIAEGGEEIHLEVTVQNEGQGDTRDAFVRIKNKSGRSLDLKKGGFSIGERIDLKGESCEEFSPG
;
A
#
# COMPACT_ATOMS: atom_id res chain seq x y z
N LEU A 1 0.52 0.97 -15.50
CA LEU A 1 -0.01 1.61 -14.28
C LEU A 1 0.95 1.35 -13.12
N LYS A 2 1.16 2.32 -12.23
CA LYS A 2 2.04 2.18 -11.07
C LYS A 2 1.25 2.19 -9.77
N ALA A 3 1.57 1.27 -8.86
CA ALA A 3 1.03 1.27 -7.50
C ALA A 3 1.46 2.55 -6.75
N GLY A 4 0.55 3.10 -5.92
CA GLY A 4 0.77 4.34 -5.17
C GLY A 4 0.67 5.61 -6.00
N THR A 5 0.20 5.53 -7.25
CA THR A 5 0.03 6.70 -8.12
C THR A 5 -1.43 6.91 -8.52
N HIS A 6 -1.67 8.07 -9.09
CA HIS A 6 -2.92 8.40 -9.77
C HIS A 6 -2.67 8.42 -11.26
N GLU A 7 -3.38 7.57 -11.97
CA GLU A 7 -3.30 7.46 -13.43
C GLU A 7 -4.64 7.86 -14.05
N ASN A 8 -4.61 8.29 -15.31
CA ASN A 8 -5.83 8.54 -16.07
C ASN A 8 -6.00 7.44 -17.10
N ILE A 9 -7.15 6.81 -17.10
CA ILE A 9 -7.58 5.90 -18.17
C ILE A 9 -8.53 6.69 -19.07
N ALA A 10 -8.16 6.82 -20.33
CA ALA A 10 -8.97 7.48 -21.33
C ALA A 10 -9.45 6.46 -22.37
N LEU A 11 -10.72 6.54 -22.72
CA LEU A 11 -11.30 5.79 -23.82
C LEU A 11 -11.78 6.79 -24.87
N ARG A 12 -11.28 6.63 -26.10
CA ARG A 12 -11.70 7.43 -27.26
C ARG A 12 -12.50 6.57 -28.21
N VAL A 13 -13.66 7.07 -28.59
CA VAL A 13 -14.57 6.40 -29.53
C VAL A 13 -14.80 7.30 -30.74
N THR A 14 -14.79 6.70 -31.92
CA THR A 14 -15.10 7.38 -33.21
C THR A 14 -16.30 6.71 -33.85
N ASN A 15 -17.30 7.50 -34.24
CA ASN A 15 -18.39 7.01 -35.04
C ASN A 15 -17.95 6.94 -36.50
N THR A 16 -17.67 5.75 -37.00
CA THR A 16 -17.28 5.49 -38.40
C THR A 16 -18.47 5.14 -39.28
N GLY A 17 -19.68 5.11 -38.71
CA GLY A 17 -20.94 4.86 -39.45
C GLY A 17 -21.45 6.10 -40.14
N VAL A 18 -22.58 5.92 -40.85
CA VAL A 18 -23.28 7.00 -41.57
C VAL A 18 -24.39 7.65 -40.76
N ASP A 19 -24.84 6.98 -39.70
CA ASP A 19 -25.88 7.46 -38.80
C ASP A 19 -25.29 7.93 -37.46
N PRO A 20 -25.93 8.92 -36.80
CA PRO A 20 -25.50 9.35 -35.48
C PRO A 20 -25.79 8.28 -34.41
N VAL A 21 -24.88 8.17 -33.41
CA VAL A 21 -25.07 7.31 -32.25
C VAL A 21 -25.56 8.16 -31.08
N TYR A 22 -26.59 7.71 -30.38
CA TYR A 22 -27.21 8.40 -29.26
C TYR A 22 -26.91 7.65 -27.93
N GLN A 23 -26.74 8.40 -26.89
CA GLN A 23 -26.57 7.89 -25.51
C GLN A 23 -25.51 6.79 -25.41
N LEU A 24 -24.43 6.91 -26.19
CA LEU A 24 -23.33 5.95 -26.16
C LEU A 24 -22.65 5.96 -24.81
N SER A 25 -22.50 4.77 -24.23
CA SER A 25 -21.76 4.53 -23.02
C SER A 25 -20.82 3.34 -23.20
N GLY A 26 -19.78 3.28 -22.35
CA GLY A 26 -18.86 2.15 -22.28
C GLY A 26 -18.84 1.60 -20.88
N ILE A 27 -18.68 0.29 -20.74
CA ILE A 27 -18.44 -0.36 -19.47
C ILE A 27 -17.27 -1.33 -19.59
N THR A 28 -16.43 -1.38 -18.57
CA THR A 28 -15.34 -2.36 -18.52
C THR A 28 -15.72 -3.58 -17.70
N ARG A 29 -15.16 -4.74 -18.11
CA ARG A 29 -15.23 -6.00 -17.38
C ARG A 29 -13.82 -6.53 -17.17
N SER A 30 -13.46 -6.85 -15.95
CA SER A 30 -12.14 -7.34 -15.62
C SER A 30 -12.20 -8.18 -14.34
N ASP A 31 -11.29 -9.14 -14.22
CA ASP A 31 -11.00 -9.83 -12.97
C ASP A 31 -10.25 -8.94 -11.96
N ASN A 32 -9.74 -7.80 -12.42
CA ASN A 32 -9.12 -6.79 -11.61
C ASN A 32 -10.18 -5.79 -11.07
N PRO A 33 -10.45 -5.77 -9.74
CA PRO A 33 -11.51 -4.93 -9.17
C PRO A 33 -11.36 -3.43 -9.43
N TRP A 34 -10.14 -2.94 -9.68
CA TRP A 34 -9.88 -1.53 -9.97
C TRP A 34 -10.21 -1.14 -11.40
N LEU A 35 -10.27 -2.10 -12.30
CA LEU A 35 -10.55 -1.93 -13.72
C LEU A 35 -11.93 -2.46 -14.10
N ASP A 36 -12.59 -3.18 -13.19
CA ASP A 36 -13.93 -3.73 -13.42
C ASP A 36 -15.01 -2.65 -13.22
N GLN A 37 -16.09 -2.77 -13.97
CA GLN A 37 -17.29 -1.93 -13.92
C GLN A 37 -17.00 -0.41 -13.99
N ARG A 38 -15.99 -0.01 -14.78
CA ARG A 38 -15.76 1.40 -15.06
C ARG A 38 -16.67 1.87 -16.17
N GLU A 39 -17.42 2.93 -15.91
CA GLU A 39 -18.39 3.49 -16.86
C GLU A 39 -17.83 4.72 -17.55
N PHE A 40 -17.99 4.79 -18.87
CA PHE A 40 -17.56 5.88 -19.74
C PHE A 40 -18.77 6.43 -20.48
N TYR A 41 -19.01 7.73 -20.41
CA TYR A 41 -20.19 8.35 -20.99
C TYR A 41 -19.80 9.26 -22.15
N PHE A 42 -20.19 8.88 -23.39
CA PHE A 42 -19.87 9.63 -24.60
C PHE A 42 -21.06 10.45 -25.10
N GLY A 43 -22.28 10.02 -24.80
CA GLY A 43 -23.50 10.69 -25.20
C GLY A 43 -23.74 10.59 -26.70
N PHE A 44 -23.94 11.74 -27.36
CA PHE A 44 -24.25 11.84 -28.79
C PHE A 44 -22.97 11.98 -29.60
N ILE A 45 -22.81 11.13 -30.64
CA ILE A 45 -21.67 11.19 -31.58
C ILE A 45 -22.18 11.19 -33.00
N PRO A 46 -22.07 12.31 -33.72
CA PRO A 46 -22.39 12.37 -35.16
C PRO A 46 -21.46 11.47 -35.99
N PRO A 47 -21.88 11.14 -37.23
CA PRO A 47 -21.01 10.45 -38.18
C PRO A 47 -19.66 11.15 -38.35
N GLY A 48 -18.58 10.39 -38.34
CA GLY A 48 -17.22 10.89 -38.51
C GLY A 48 -16.60 11.60 -37.28
N GLU A 49 -17.36 11.86 -36.22
CA GLU A 49 -16.86 12.52 -35.03
C GLU A 49 -16.34 11.54 -34.01
N SER A 50 -15.48 12.06 -33.10
CA SER A 50 -14.91 11.33 -31.97
C SER A 50 -15.28 11.98 -30.65
N ARG A 51 -15.40 11.17 -29.61
CA ARG A 51 -15.50 11.60 -28.22
C ARG A 51 -14.48 10.86 -27.38
N GLU A 52 -13.94 11.55 -26.39
CA GLU A 52 -13.02 10.97 -25.40
C GLU A 52 -13.57 11.21 -24.01
N TYR A 53 -13.47 10.19 -23.19
CA TYR A 53 -13.82 10.27 -21.78
C TYR A 53 -12.68 9.67 -20.95
N ALA A 54 -12.19 10.43 -19.97
CA ALA A 54 -11.11 10.04 -19.10
C ALA A 54 -11.59 9.88 -17.65
N GLN A 55 -11.11 8.85 -17.00
CA GLN A 55 -11.32 8.62 -15.56
C GLN A 55 -10.01 8.55 -14.82
N ARG A 56 -9.99 9.11 -13.62
CA ARG A 56 -8.88 9.00 -12.69
C ARG A 56 -8.94 7.67 -11.96
N LEU A 57 -7.84 6.93 -12.02
CA LEU A 57 -7.63 5.69 -11.29
C LEU A 57 -6.59 5.93 -10.19
N ALA A 58 -6.93 5.61 -8.95
CA ALA A 58 -6.01 5.64 -7.82
C ALA A 58 -5.65 4.20 -7.44
N LEU A 59 -4.39 3.82 -7.62
CA LEU A 59 -3.88 2.52 -7.18
C LEU A 59 -3.21 2.70 -5.82
N HIS A 60 -3.61 1.93 -4.81
CA HIS A 60 -2.97 1.99 -3.50
C HIS A 60 -1.55 1.40 -3.52
N ASP A 61 -0.72 1.80 -2.54
CA ASP A 61 0.69 1.41 -2.48
C ASP A 61 0.95 -0.10 -2.46
N GLY A 62 0.06 -0.86 -1.82
CA GLY A 62 0.18 -2.32 -1.71
C GLY A 62 -0.35 -3.11 -2.91
N TYR A 63 -0.64 -2.44 -4.04
CA TYR A 63 -1.13 -3.15 -5.22
C TYR A 63 -0.01 -3.99 -5.85
N PRO A 64 -0.23 -5.27 -6.14
CA PRO A 64 0.82 -6.15 -6.65
C PRO A 64 1.14 -5.87 -8.12
N THR A 65 2.32 -6.29 -8.55
CA THR A 65 2.63 -6.41 -9.98
C THR A 65 1.74 -7.49 -10.58
N THR A 66 0.92 -7.10 -11.57
CA THR A 66 -0.01 -8.02 -12.22
C THR A 66 -0.35 -7.56 -13.63
N GLN A 67 -0.82 -8.50 -14.44
CA GLN A 67 -1.42 -8.23 -15.73
C GLN A 67 -2.92 -8.52 -15.64
N ALA A 68 -3.74 -7.58 -16.10
CA ALA A 68 -5.17 -7.72 -16.15
C ALA A 68 -5.66 -7.60 -17.59
N ARG A 69 -6.61 -8.45 -17.96
CA ARG A 69 -7.40 -8.27 -19.17
C ARG A 69 -8.62 -7.43 -18.81
N VAL A 70 -8.91 -6.47 -19.65
CA VAL A 70 -10.10 -5.62 -19.55
C VAL A 70 -10.86 -5.72 -20.85
N ASP A 71 -12.05 -6.25 -20.78
CA ASP A 71 -13.02 -6.25 -21.88
C ASP A 71 -13.82 -4.95 -21.80
N ILE A 72 -13.98 -4.27 -22.93
CA ILE A 72 -14.69 -3.00 -23.05
C ILE A 72 -15.91 -3.23 -23.91
N GLU A 73 -17.09 -2.95 -23.40
CA GLU A 73 -18.35 -3.02 -24.10
C GLU A 73 -18.90 -1.62 -24.31
N LEU A 74 -19.12 -1.25 -25.57
CA LEU A 74 -19.84 -0.02 -25.93
C LEU A 74 -21.33 -0.34 -26.14
N GLN A 75 -22.19 0.43 -25.50
CA GLN A 75 -23.63 0.20 -25.46
C GLN A 75 -24.37 1.48 -25.86
N ASP A 76 -25.50 1.31 -26.57
CA ASP A 76 -26.46 2.39 -26.84
C ASP A 76 -27.33 2.71 -25.61
N GLY A 77 -28.30 3.65 -25.80
CA GLY A 77 -29.24 4.03 -24.76
C GLY A 77 -30.22 2.94 -24.32
N GLU A 78 -30.39 1.88 -25.13
CA GLU A 78 -31.19 0.70 -24.80
C GLU A 78 -30.37 -0.44 -24.20
N ARG A 79 -29.06 -0.22 -23.97
CA ARG A 79 -28.08 -1.19 -23.47
C ARG A 79 -27.79 -2.32 -24.49
N ASN A 80 -28.00 -2.14 -25.74
CA ASN A 80 -27.54 -3.06 -26.78
C ASN A 80 -26.01 -2.90 -26.90
N VAL A 81 -25.28 -4.01 -26.87
CA VAL A 81 -23.84 -4.00 -27.11
C VAL A 81 -23.58 -3.78 -28.59
N LEU A 82 -22.96 -2.65 -28.92
CA LEU A 82 -22.60 -2.28 -30.28
C LEU A 82 -21.20 -2.80 -30.66
N ILE A 83 -20.28 -2.73 -29.74
CA ILE A 83 -18.88 -3.13 -29.91
C ILE A 83 -18.38 -3.76 -28.59
N SER A 84 -17.60 -4.82 -28.73
CA SER A 84 -16.82 -5.39 -27.63
C SER A 84 -15.37 -5.52 -28.09
N ASP A 85 -14.45 -5.03 -27.27
CA ASP A 85 -13.01 -5.12 -27.50
C ASP A 85 -12.29 -5.45 -26.20
N SER A 86 -11.03 -5.83 -26.27
CA SER A 86 -10.25 -6.15 -25.07
C SER A 86 -8.85 -5.57 -25.12
N VAL A 87 -8.39 -5.12 -23.97
CA VAL A 87 -7.04 -4.57 -23.79
C VAL A 87 -6.38 -5.22 -22.57
N ARG A 88 -5.07 -5.30 -22.59
CA ARG A 88 -4.28 -5.74 -21.43
C ARG A 88 -3.63 -4.56 -20.76
N PHE A 89 -3.79 -4.50 -19.45
CA PHE A 89 -3.11 -3.55 -18.59
C PHE A 89 -2.07 -4.27 -17.75
N GLU A 90 -0.90 -3.67 -17.65
CA GLU A 90 0.15 -4.08 -16.73
C GLU A 90 0.22 -3.09 -15.57
N THR A 91 0.24 -3.62 -14.36
CA THR A 91 0.43 -2.85 -13.14
C THR A 91 1.77 -3.21 -12.52
N GLU A 92 2.58 -2.21 -12.29
CA GLU A 92 3.85 -2.32 -11.57
C GLU A 92 3.59 -2.08 -10.08
N GLY A 93 3.76 -3.12 -9.26
CA GLY A 93 3.64 -3.03 -7.81
C GLY A 93 4.80 -2.26 -7.19
N ARG A 94 4.55 -1.63 -6.06
CA ARG A 94 5.59 -0.98 -5.26
C ARG A 94 6.22 -1.99 -4.30
N LEU A 95 7.53 -1.96 -4.19
CA LEU A 95 8.24 -2.69 -3.16
C LEU A 95 7.92 -2.08 -1.79
N LEU A 96 7.44 -2.91 -0.87
CA LEU A 96 7.05 -2.47 0.46
C LEU A 96 8.00 -3.02 1.52
N PRO A 97 8.26 -2.27 2.61
CA PRO A 97 8.95 -2.79 3.78
C PRO A 97 8.06 -3.78 4.53
N SER A 98 8.69 -4.76 5.18
CA SER A 98 8.07 -5.68 6.13
C SER A 98 8.97 -5.75 7.36
N LEU A 99 8.50 -5.18 8.46
CA LEU A 99 9.32 -5.07 9.67
C LEU A 99 9.05 -6.24 10.61
N SER A 100 10.10 -6.88 11.05
CA SER A 100 10.14 -7.79 12.20
C SER A 100 10.88 -7.16 13.35
N TYR A 101 10.70 -7.67 14.56
CA TYR A 101 11.45 -7.21 15.72
C TYR A 101 11.79 -8.37 16.66
N SER A 102 12.89 -8.21 17.39
CA SER A 102 13.22 -9.00 18.58
C SER A 102 13.38 -8.09 19.79
N LEU A 103 13.15 -8.64 20.96
CA LEU A 103 13.26 -7.95 22.24
C LEU A 103 14.15 -8.76 23.16
N GLN A 104 15.11 -8.10 23.81
CA GLN A 104 15.96 -8.69 24.85
C GLN A 104 15.84 -7.86 26.13
N VAL A 105 15.77 -8.55 27.26
CA VAL A 105 15.82 -7.95 28.59
C VAL A 105 17.27 -7.97 29.08
N LEU A 106 17.76 -6.83 29.55
CA LEU A 106 19.08 -6.65 30.11
C LEU A 106 18.90 -6.08 31.52
N ASP A 107 19.21 -6.87 32.52
CA ASP A 107 18.91 -6.63 33.94
C ASP A 107 20.15 -6.59 34.85
N GLY A 108 21.30 -6.33 34.27
CA GLY A 108 22.59 -6.23 35.02
C GLY A 108 23.79 -6.67 34.24
N ILE A 109 23.57 -7.22 33.02
CA ILE A 109 24.67 -7.61 32.13
C ILE A 109 25.37 -6.35 31.60
N ASP A 110 26.68 -6.33 31.61
CA ASP A 110 27.52 -5.24 31.07
C ASP A 110 27.24 -3.84 31.67
N GLY A 111 26.74 -3.79 32.91
CA GLY A 111 26.44 -2.51 33.59
C GLY A 111 25.13 -1.87 33.10
N ARG A 112 24.35 -2.55 32.31
CA ARG A 112 23.01 -2.13 31.87
C ARG A 112 21.96 -2.74 32.80
N GLY A 113 21.14 -1.89 33.42
CA GLY A 113 20.19 -2.31 34.43
C GLY A 113 20.79 -2.52 35.83
N LYS A 114 19.93 -2.91 36.77
CA LYS A 114 20.27 -3.25 38.15
C LYS A 114 19.44 -4.45 38.58
N GLY A 115 19.83 -5.62 38.17
CA GLY A 115 19.26 -6.91 38.47
C GLY A 115 20.35 -7.94 38.65
N ASP A 116 19.99 -9.21 38.65
CA ASP A 116 20.92 -10.33 38.85
C ASP A 116 21.53 -10.87 37.53
N GLY A 117 21.08 -10.38 36.40
CA GLY A 117 21.64 -10.70 35.09
C GLY A 117 21.09 -11.99 34.45
N ASP A 118 19.97 -12.50 34.91
CA ASP A 118 19.39 -13.74 34.38
C ASP A 118 18.49 -13.54 33.12
N GLY A 119 18.22 -12.27 32.75
CA GLY A 119 17.40 -11.91 31.61
C GLY A 119 15.90 -11.94 31.89
N ILE A 120 15.50 -12.04 33.15
CA ILE A 120 14.13 -12.06 33.60
C ILE A 120 13.86 -10.79 34.42
N ALA A 121 12.78 -10.09 34.08
CA ALA A 121 12.40 -8.88 34.81
C ALA A 121 11.72 -9.24 36.13
N GLU A 122 12.28 -8.88 37.22
CA GLU A 122 11.76 -9.14 38.56
C GLU A 122 11.36 -7.85 39.30
N GLY A 123 10.63 -8.04 40.44
CA GLY A 123 10.16 -6.92 41.24
C GLY A 123 11.26 -6.18 41.94
N GLY A 124 11.43 -4.88 41.69
CA GLY A 124 12.44 -4.01 42.29
C GLY A 124 13.68 -3.82 41.44
N GLU A 125 13.76 -4.43 40.30
CA GLU A 125 14.87 -4.29 39.36
C GLU A 125 14.68 -3.08 38.42
N GLU A 126 15.80 -2.57 37.97
CA GLU A 126 15.87 -1.63 36.85
C GLU A 126 16.41 -2.38 35.64
N ILE A 127 15.56 -2.51 34.60
CA ILE A 127 15.87 -3.27 33.39
C ILE A 127 15.99 -2.36 32.16
N HIS A 128 16.86 -2.76 31.25
CA HIS A 128 16.91 -2.19 29.91
C HIS A 128 16.26 -3.16 28.92
N LEU A 129 15.48 -2.62 28.00
CA LEU A 129 14.92 -3.38 26.88
C LEU A 129 15.70 -3.03 25.61
N GLU A 130 16.42 -3.99 25.08
CA GLU A 130 17.04 -3.87 23.77
C GLU A 130 16.05 -4.33 22.71
N VAL A 131 15.75 -3.45 21.74
CA VAL A 131 14.83 -3.74 20.66
C VAL A 131 15.58 -3.70 19.35
N THR A 132 15.70 -4.84 18.69
CA THR A 132 16.23 -4.94 17.32
C THR A 132 15.09 -4.96 16.33
N VAL A 133 15.12 -4.07 15.35
CA VAL A 133 14.13 -4.03 14.25
C VAL A 133 14.84 -4.34 12.95
N GLN A 134 14.27 -5.28 12.18
CA GLN A 134 14.80 -5.73 10.91
C GLN A 134 13.77 -5.51 9.81
N ASN A 135 14.22 -5.05 8.63
CA ASN A 135 13.40 -4.98 7.45
C ASN A 135 13.59 -6.22 6.58
N GLU A 136 12.63 -7.12 6.59
CA GLU A 136 12.61 -8.36 5.79
C GLU A 136 11.89 -8.16 4.44
N GLY A 137 11.30 -6.98 4.22
CA GLY A 137 10.62 -6.63 2.97
C GLY A 137 11.58 -6.30 1.85
N GLN A 138 11.02 -6.01 0.68
CA GLN A 138 11.77 -5.64 -0.52
C GLN A 138 11.86 -4.13 -0.73
N GLY A 139 11.10 -3.35 0.02
CA GLY A 139 11.13 -1.89 -0.03
C GLY A 139 11.78 -1.28 1.19
N ASP A 140 12.37 -0.12 1.01
CA ASP A 140 12.92 0.68 2.11
C ASP A 140 11.80 1.24 2.99
N THR A 141 12.07 1.36 4.28
CA THR A 141 11.21 2.12 5.19
C THR A 141 11.79 3.50 5.47
N ARG A 142 10.90 4.45 5.74
CA ARG A 142 11.26 5.81 6.17
C ARG A 142 10.46 6.13 7.42
N ASP A 143 11.05 6.94 8.28
CA ASP A 143 10.38 7.44 9.49
C ASP A 143 9.79 6.34 10.39
N ALA A 144 10.48 5.19 10.47
CA ALA A 144 10.05 4.10 11.33
C ALA A 144 10.14 4.51 12.81
N PHE A 145 9.11 4.16 13.57
CA PHE A 145 9.02 4.50 14.97
C PHE A 145 8.64 3.26 15.79
N VAL A 146 9.43 2.98 16.84
CA VAL A 146 9.11 1.95 17.83
C VAL A 146 8.37 2.56 18.99
N ARG A 147 7.27 1.94 19.39
CA ARG A 147 6.53 2.31 20.60
C ARG A 147 6.27 1.10 21.47
N ILE A 148 6.79 1.17 22.69
CA ILE A 148 6.53 0.19 23.75
C ILE A 148 5.43 0.76 24.65
N LYS A 149 4.45 -0.07 25.00
CA LYS A 149 3.38 0.29 25.93
C LYS A 149 3.29 -0.74 27.04
N ASN A 150 3.38 -0.28 28.28
CA ASN A 150 3.07 -1.11 29.42
C ASN A 150 1.56 -1.46 29.43
N LYS A 151 1.23 -2.75 29.39
CA LYS A 151 -0.13 -3.28 29.53
C LYS A 151 -0.36 -4.01 30.85
N SER A 152 0.67 -4.16 31.70
CA SER A 152 0.61 -4.85 32.98
C SER A 152 0.12 -3.96 34.14
N GLY A 153 -0.36 -2.76 33.86
CA GLY A 153 -0.85 -1.84 34.86
C GLY A 153 0.28 -1.13 35.62
N ARG A 154 0.24 -1.18 36.97
CA ARG A 154 1.21 -0.45 37.83
C ARG A 154 2.47 -1.25 38.22
N SER A 155 2.59 -2.48 37.76
CA SER A 155 3.72 -3.35 38.14
C SER A 155 5.01 -3.04 37.40
N LEU A 156 4.97 -2.24 36.35
CA LEU A 156 6.13 -1.81 35.58
C LEU A 156 6.06 -0.31 35.33
N ASP A 157 7.12 0.44 35.69
CA ASP A 157 7.25 1.84 35.32
C ASP A 157 8.12 1.98 34.07
N LEU A 158 7.50 2.42 32.98
CA LEU A 158 8.17 2.58 31.70
C LEU A 158 8.65 4.03 31.55
N LYS A 159 9.94 4.26 31.84
CA LYS A 159 10.55 5.61 31.81
C LYS A 159 10.63 6.18 30.37
N LYS A 160 10.95 5.35 29.38
CA LYS A 160 10.98 5.73 27.96
C LYS A 160 10.24 4.68 27.14
N GLY A 161 9.19 5.11 26.44
CA GLY A 161 8.29 4.20 25.74
C GLY A 161 8.34 4.29 24.20
N GLY A 162 9.37 4.92 23.62
CA GLY A 162 9.46 4.98 22.17
C GLY A 162 10.68 5.72 21.67
N PHE A 163 11.08 5.39 20.44
CA PHE A 163 12.20 6.01 19.74
C PHE A 163 12.00 5.95 18.22
N SER A 164 12.63 6.87 17.52
CA SER A 164 12.70 6.87 16.06
C SER A 164 13.89 6.03 15.60
N ILE A 165 13.66 5.16 14.63
CA ILE A 165 14.73 4.32 14.07
C ILE A 165 15.28 5.03 12.84
N GLY A 166 16.09 6.05 12.99
CA GLY A 166 16.73 6.76 11.90
C GLY A 166 15.76 7.23 10.80
N GLU A 167 16.30 7.82 9.75
CA GLU A 167 15.49 8.24 8.59
C GLU A 167 15.18 7.09 7.65
N ARG A 168 15.93 5.98 7.70
CA ARG A 168 15.81 4.87 6.75
C ARG A 168 16.38 3.57 7.34
N ILE A 169 15.65 2.49 7.21
CA ILE A 169 16.14 1.11 7.35
C ILE A 169 16.24 0.53 5.95
N ASP A 170 17.44 0.29 5.46
CA ASP A 170 17.68 -0.32 4.16
C ASP A 170 17.31 -1.80 4.14
N LEU A 171 17.23 -2.37 2.94
CA LEU A 171 17.10 -3.80 2.71
C LEU A 171 18.17 -4.57 3.52
N LYS A 172 17.75 -5.43 4.45
CA LYS A 172 18.60 -6.19 5.36
C LYS A 172 19.43 -5.36 6.36
N GLY A 173 19.06 -4.10 6.60
CA GLY A 173 19.65 -3.30 7.68
C GLY A 173 19.08 -3.68 9.04
N GLU A 174 19.93 -3.86 10.02
CA GLU A 174 19.57 -3.99 11.44
C GLU A 174 19.78 -2.62 12.10
N SER A 175 18.82 -2.20 12.92
CA SER A 175 18.95 -1.02 13.76
C SER A 175 18.72 -1.43 15.22
N CYS A 176 19.75 -1.27 16.04
CA CYS A 176 19.67 -1.50 17.47
C CYS A 176 19.77 -0.16 18.19
N GLU A 177 18.81 0.15 19.05
CA GLU A 177 18.94 1.24 20.01
C GLU A 177 18.78 0.72 21.44
N GLU A 178 19.70 1.13 22.28
CA GLU A 178 19.68 0.85 23.71
C GLU A 178 18.82 1.87 24.46
N PHE A 179 17.93 1.38 25.29
CA PHE A 179 17.17 2.22 26.20
C PHE A 179 17.97 2.39 27.47
N SER A 180 18.66 3.52 27.64
CA SER A 180 19.22 3.90 28.95
C SER A 180 18.18 4.71 29.72
N PRO A 181 17.85 4.35 30.98
CA PRO A 181 17.08 5.24 31.83
C PRO A 181 17.96 6.44 32.14
N GLY A 182 17.45 7.65 31.84
CA GLY A 182 18.08 8.91 32.22
C GLY A 182 17.91 9.21 33.70
#